data_c436cd6eb118217ed669a6443508ca17
#
_entry.id   c436cd6eb118217ed669a6443508ca17
#
_cell.length_a   1.000
_cell.length_b   1.000
_cell.length_c   1.000
_cell.angle_alpha   90.00
_cell.angle_beta   90.00
_cell.angle_gamma   90.00
#
_symmetry.space_group_name_H-M   'P 1'
#
loop_
_entity.id
_entity.type
_entity.pdbx_description
1 polymer ?
#
loop_
_entity_poly.entity_id
_entity_poly.type
_entity_poly.pdbx_seq_one_letter_code
_entity_poly.pdbx_strand_id
1 'polypeptide(L)'
;LEVCPVIVLTLDAPETAHIDQPAAVSLTGTDLDVVWEVTSEAGAAIENSLTNEGGEIAFPSAGSYTVTASVTDDLDRTFTASETISVWDTMSLSFKLPEFAHPDETVKVKMTSTNLGENKVEWSLTVDGQPVSLSAGIAGTLDNAGGSVKFNQTGTNVLTASVTDGLGRDFTYEQTIEVYPVLSLTLTADAATHTDEQIRVNLSKDTDLPVTWKITPSNDPSAAVEYTGNLMDNGGTIQITSAGAYDIAASVTDATGRVFAAPAVTVAVYPVAGLDFTLPAAAWTDSSTPVDLLTSDLQGQDVTWTLTKDGAAVSLTGSMLGDLGNLGGKVRFPEVGTYTLTASAVDALDREYSCSQTIKIYPVVGLSVSANDMSHTDTAEDVRLTTENLGSNEVVWT
;
A
#
# COMPACT_ATOMS: atom_id res chain seq x y z
N LEU A 1 -103.86 11.21 15.93
CA LEU A 1 -102.62 10.77 16.63
C LEU A 1 -101.52 10.70 15.57
N GLU A 2 -100.60 11.64 15.68
CA GLU A 2 -99.41 11.61 14.84
C GLU A 2 -98.39 10.67 15.51
N VAL A 3 -97.94 9.71 14.78
CA VAL A 3 -96.97 8.73 15.30
C VAL A 3 -95.62 9.07 14.64
N CYS A 4 -94.72 9.67 15.43
CA CYS A 4 -93.40 9.97 14.97
C CYS A 4 -92.52 8.71 14.94
N PRO A 5 -91.82 8.46 13.85
CA PRO A 5 -90.96 7.31 13.73
C PRO A 5 -89.79 7.39 14.73
N VAL A 6 -89.22 6.19 15.07
CA VAL A 6 -87.99 6.09 15.81
C VAL A 6 -86.84 6.33 14.81
N ILE A 7 -85.94 7.27 15.13
CA ILE A 7 -84.74 7.53 14.34
C ILE A 7 -83.71 6.47 14.69
N VAL A 8 -83.14 5.83 13.68
CA VAL A 8 -82.03 4.89 13.81
C VAL A 8 -80.82 5.52 13.12
N LEU A 9 -79.86 5.95 13.91
CA LEU A 9 -78.57 6.48 13.42
C LEU A 9 -77.59 5.35 13.14
N THR A 10 -76.93 5.44 12.02
CA THR A 10 -75.83 4.56 11.71
C THR A 10 -74.57 5.41 11.52
N LEU A 11 -73.65 5.33 12.49
CA LEU A 11 -72.34 5.97 12.46
C LEU A 11 -71.33 5.00 11.90
N ASP A 12 -70.64 5.38 10.88
CA ASP A 12 -69.49 4.65 10.32
C ASP A 12 -68.21 5.42 10.61
N ALA A 13 -67.27 4.77 11.28
CA ALA A 13 -66.01 5.35 11.67
C ALA A 13 -64.92 4.23 11.65
N PRO A 14 -63.67 4.52 11.33
CA PRO A 14 -62.60 3.52 11.39
C PRO A 14 -62.32 3.13 12.86
N GLU A 15 -62.05 1.88 13.12
CA GLU A 15 -61.71 1.40 14.47
C GLU A 15 -60.34 1.97 14.91
N THR A 16 -59.45 2.34 13.94
CA THR A 16 -58.09 2.82 14.19
C THR A 16 -57.74 3.97 13.25
N ALA A 17 -56.88 4.88 13.73
CA ALA A 17 -56.30 5.98 12.96
C ALA A 17 -54.89 6.32 13.44
N HIS A 18 -54.16 7.15 12.70
CA HIS A 18 -52.88 7.73 13.13
C HIS A 18 -53.05 9.26 13.33
N ILE A 19 -52.24 9.82 14.22
CA ILE A 19 -52.32 11.28 14.54
C ILE A 19 -52.02 12.18 13.34
N ASP A 20 -51.33 11.69 12.32
CA ASP A 20 -50.95 12.43 11.10
C ASP A 20 -51.97 12.24 9.95
N GLN A 21 -53.02 11.45 10.17
CA GLN A 21 -54.05 11.17 9.17
C GLN A 21 -55.43 11.41 9.75
N PRO A 22 -56.21 12.35 9.17
CA PRO A 22 -57.61 12.54 9.58
C PRO A 22 -58.42 11.27 9.38
N ALA A 23 -59.28 10.96 10.33
CA ALA A 23 -60.20 9.84 10.22
C ALA A 23 -61.52 10.32 9.59
N ALA A 24 -61.94 9.66 8.52
CA ALA A 24 -63.26 9.91 7.91
C ALA A 24 -64.37 9.24 8.72
N VAL A 25 -65.36 9.98 9.08
CA VAL A 25 -66.59 9.49 9.74
C VAL A 25 -67.81 9.88 8.92
N SER A 26 -68.82 9.03 8.89
CA SER A 26 -70.06 9.32 8.22
C SER A 26 -71.28 8.89 9.04
N LEU A 27 -72.36 9.64 8.90
CA LEU A 27 -73.62 9.36 9.57
C LEU A 27 -74.75 9.22 8.54
N THR A 28 -75.55 8.23 8.74
CA THR A 28 -76.85 8.08 7.99
C THR A 28 -77.98 7.79 8.90
N GLY A 29 -79.21 7.91 8.39
CA GLY A 29 -80.46 7.57 9.13
C GLY A 29 -81.25 8.81 9.65
N THR A 30 -80.80 10.02 9.28
CA THR A 30 -81.53 11.27 9.67
C THR A 30 -81.30 12.38 8.64
N ASP A 31 -82.28 13.30 8.54
CA ASP A 31 -82.16 14.57 7.83
C ASP A 31 -82.20 15.75 8.83
N LEU A 32 -82.13 15.46 10.14
CA LEU A 32 -82.11 16.46 11.21
C LEU A 32 -80.71 17.01 11.43
N ASP A 33 -80.62 18.16 12.09
CA ASP A 33 -79.39 18.75 12.51
C ASP A 33 -78.63 17.83 13.51
N VAL A 34 -77.42 17.50 13.24
CA VAL A 34 -76.57 16.58 14.03
C VAL A 34 -75.66 17.42 14.93
N VAL A 35 -75.63 17.06 16.20
CA VAL A 35 -74.67 17.55 17.17
C VAL A 35 -73.62 16.49 17.35
N TRP A 36 -72.35 16.82 16.97
CA TRP A 36 -71.20 15.94 17.10
C TRP A 36 -70.41 16.26 18.37
N GLU A 37 -70.08 15.25 19.10
CA GLU A 37 -69.17 15.33 20.22
C GLU A 37 -67.99 14.28 19.98
N VAL A 38 -66.74 14.76 20.07
CA VAL A 38 -65.55 13.92 20.01
C VAL A 38 -64.81 14.11 21.34
N THR A 39 -64.66 13.02 22.09
CA THR A 39 -64.08 13.10 23.42
C THR A 39 -62.91 12.09 23.52
N SER A 40 -61.85 12.49 24.19
CA SER A 40 -60.77 11.56 24.58
C SER A 40 -61.20 10.65 25.73
N GLU A 41 -60.50 9.58 26.00
CA GLU A 41 -60.73 8.68 27.15
C GLU A 41 -60.74 9.45 28.49
N ALA A 42 -59.98 10.53 28.61
CA ALA A 42 -60.00 11.43 29.77
C ALA A 42 -61.21 12.38 29.82
N GLY A 43 -62.11 12.30 28.86
CA GLY A 43 -63.30 13.11 28.76
C GLY A 43 -63.11 14.55 28.25
N ALA A 44 -61.91 14.83 27.69
CA ALA A 44 -61.63 16.11 27.06
C ALA A 44 -62.29 16.19 25.68
N ALA A 45 -63.10 17.20 25.41
CA ALA A 45 -63.72 17.45 24.12
C ALA A 45 -62.65 17.94 23.10
N ILE A 46 -62.78 17.46 21.86
CA ILE A 46 -62.00 17.90 20.73
C ILE A 46 -62.81 18.69 19.77
N GLU A 47 -62.33 19.85 19.35
CA GLU A 47 -62.94 20.63 18.32
C GLU A 47 -62.99 19.84 16.99
N ASN A 48 -64.16 19.83 16.38
CA ASN A 48 -64.40 19.18 15.11
C ASN A 48 -65.21 20.10 14.18
N SER A 49 -65.16 19.83 12.88
CA SER A 49 -65.89 20.55 11.84
C SER A 49 -66.82 19.64 11.05
N LEU A 50 -67.38 18.62 11.71
CA LEU A 50 -68.23 17.64 11.08
C LEU A 50 -69.59 18.28 10.66
N THR A 51 -70.03 17.88 9.48
CA THR A 51 -71.40 18.28 8.97
C THR A 51 -72.46 17.28 9.39
N ASN A 52 -73.74 17.49 9.02
CA ASN A 52 -74.80 16.54 9.30
C ASN A 52 -74.52 15.11 8.71
N GLU A 53 -73.71 15.04 7.66
CA GLU A 53 -73.33 13.78 7.00
C GLU A 53 -72.01 13.19 7.53
N GLY A 54 -71.31 13.92 8.39
CA GLY A 54 -69.93 13.53 8.87
C GLY A 54 -68.84 14.43 8.28
N GLY A 55 -67.65 13.87 8.11
CA GLY A 55 -66.49 14.56 7.64
C GLY A 55 -65.16 13.91 8.12
N GLU A 56 -64.12 14.70 8.25
CA GLU A 56 -62.81 14.24 8.74
C GLU A 56 -62.49 14.80 10.12
N ILE A 57 -61.94 13.96 10.98
CA ILE A 57 -61.49 14.31 12.33
C ILE A 57 -59.99 14.20 12.40
N ALA A 58 -59.29 15.27 12.79
CA ALA A 58 -57.86 15.24 13.14
C ALA A 58 -57.71 15.12 14.65
N PHE A 59 -56.83 14.21 15.10
CA PHE A 59 -56.59 13.95 16.52
C PHE A 59 -55.29 14.64 16.99
N PRO A 60 -55.32 15.31 18.16
CA PRO A 60 -54.13 16.03 18.63
C PRO A 60 -53.05 15.14 19.27
N SER A 61 -53.39 13.92 19.67
CA SER A 61 -52.50 12.96 20.31
C SER A 61 -52.99 11.53 20.12
N ALA A 62 -52.12 10.59 20.33
CA ALA A 62 -52.49 9.17 20.42
C ALA A 62 -53.38 8.91 21.64
N GLY A 63 -54.25 7.92 21.54
CA GLY A 63 -55.20 7.55 22.60
C GLY A 63 -56.48 7.02 22.04
N SER A 64 -57.45 6.73 22.95
CA SER A 64 -58.81 6.31 22.58
C SER A 64 -59.75 7.52 22.56
N TYR A 65 -60.48 7.64 21.49
CA TYR A 65 -61.47 8.72 21.27
C TYR A 65 -62.83 8.14 20.97
N THR A 66 -63.86 8.72 21.58
CA THR A 66 -65.26 8.38 21.30
C THR A 66 -65.88 9.51 20.45
N VAL A 67 -66.38 9.12 19.29
CA VAL A 67 -67.14 9.99 18.39
C VAL A 67 -68.58 9.67 18.63
N THR A 68 -69.38 10.70 19.01
CA THR A 68 -70.79 10.58 19.25
C THR A 68 -71.56 11.54 18.35
N ALA A 69 -72.54 11.04 17.61
CA ALA A 69 -73.53 11.81 16.88
C ALA A 69 -74.83 11.78 17.63
N SER A 70 -75.46 12.93 17.81
CA SER A 70 -76.79 13.03 18.45
C SER A 70 -77.73 13.92 17.64
N VAL A 71 -79.00 13.52 17.57
CA VAL A 71 -80.04 14.28 16.95
C VAL A 71 -81.23 14.36 17.91
N THR A 72 -81.92 15.47 17.91
CA THR A 72 -83.17 15.66 18.72
C THR A 72 -84.35 15.92 17.79
N ASP A 73 -85.41 15.14 17.95
CA ASP A 73 -86.62 15.30 17.15
C ASP A 73 -87.61 16.42 17.73
N ASP A 74 -88.64 16.70 17.01
CA ASP A 74 -89.60 17.70 17.38
C ASP A 74 -90.35 17.39 18.68
N LEU A 75 -90.21 16.21 19.28
CA LEU A 75 -90.74 15.76 20.56
C LEU A 75 -89.72 15.79 21.70
N ASP A 76 -88.56 16.48 21.50
CA ASP A 76 -87.41 16.55 22.44
C ASP A 76 -86.85 15.21 22.79
N ARG A 77 -86.97 14.18 21.91
CA ARG A 77 -86.28 12.88 22.08
C ARG A 77 -84.95 12.92 21.42
N THR A 78 -83.94 12.55 22.19
CA THR A 78 -82.52 12.44 21.65
C THR A 78 -82.18 11.01 21.26
N PHE A 79 -81.67 10.86 20.05
CA PHE A 79 -81.14 9.59 19.50
C PHE A 79 -79.62 9.76 19.32
N THR A 80 -78.84 8.75 19.70
CA THR A 80 -77.41 8.84 19.67
C THR A 80 -76.81 7.59 18.99
N ALA A 81 -75.70 7.78 18.30
CA ALA A 81 -74.80 6.71 17.84
C ALA A 81 -73.33 7.05 18.23
N SER A 82 -72.59 6.09 18.68
CA SER A 82 -71.18 6.31 19.13
C SER A 82 -70.30 5.23 18.64
N GLU A 83 -69.09 5.60 18.21
CA GLU A 83 -68.01 4.70 17.83
C GLU A 83 -66.71 5.12 18.52
N THR A 84 -65.84 4.18 18.77
CA THR A 84 -64.53 4.41 19.39
C THR A 84 -63.43 4.24 18.37
N ILE A 85 -62.53 5.23 18.27
CA ILE A 85 -61.37 5.24 17.40
C ILE A 85 -60.12 5.16 18.25
N SER A 86 -59.28 4.14 18.04
CA SER A 86 -57.93 4.04 18.63
C SER A 86 -56.93 4.77 17.75
N VAL A 87 -56.40 5.87 18.26
CA VAL A 87 -55.45 6.74 17.54
C VAL A 87 -54.01 6.39 17.96
N TRP A 88 -53.20 6.09 17.00
CA TRP A 88 -51.81 5.68 17.18
C TRP A 88 -50.84 6.82 16.84
N ASP A 89 -49.72 6.86 17.57
CA ASP A 89 -48.61 7.73 17.24
C ASP A 89 -47.92 7.30 15.94
N THR A 90 -47.31 8.27 15.28
CA THR A 90 -46.39 7.97 14.18
C THR A 90 -45.03 7.61 14.72
N MET A 91 -44.36 6.66 14.06
CA MET A 91 -42.99 6.30 14.35
C MET A 91 -42.02 7.10 13.47
N SER A 92 -40.81 7.35 13.94
CA SER A 92 -39.73 7.85 13.12
C SER A 92 -38.46 7.08 13.37
N LEU A 93 -37.68 6.90 12.30
CA LEU A 93 -36.36 6.28 12.34
C LEU A 93 -35.37 7.26 11.72
N SER A 94 -34.15 7.32 12.26
CA SER A 94 -33.01 8.01 11.64
C SER A 94 -31.70 7.46 12.12
N PHE A 95 -30.71 7.42 11.25
CA PHE A 95 -29.32 7.10 11.57
C PHE A 95 -28.40 7.85 10.62
N LYS A 96 -27.10 7.85 10.91
CA LYS A 96 -26.09 8.45 10.03
C LYS A 96 -25.00 7.43 9.69
N LEU A 97 -24.59 7.44 8.42
CA LEU A 97 -23.40 6.79 7.92
C LEU A 97 -22.37 7.85 7.52
N PRO A 98 -21.07 7.53 7.51
CA PRO A 98 -20.08 8.36 6.84
C PRO A 98 -20.34 8.33 5.33
N GLU A 99 -19.80 9.30 4.60
CA GLU A 99 -19.94 9.38 3.15
C GLU A 99 -19.31 8.17 2.43
N PHE A 100 -18.21 7.67 2.99
CA PHE A 100 -17.46 6.52 2.46
C PHE A 100 -16.86 5.67 3.56
N ALA A 101 -16.47 4.43 3.21
CA ALA A 101 -15.71 3.50 4.05
C ALA A 101 -14.92 2.52 3.19
N HIS A 102 -14.10 1.69 3.86
CA HIS A 102 -13.45 0.53 3.25
C HIS A 102 -13.89 -0.77 3.98
N PRO A 103 -13.81 -1.95 3.35
CA PRO A 103 -14.22 -3.21 3.98
C PRO A 103 -13.48 -3.58 5.27
N ASP A 104 -12.28 -3.05 5.48
CA ASP A 104 -11.50 -3.25 6.71
C ASP A 104 -11.85 -2.28 7.84
N GLU A 105 -12.69 -1.26 7.57
CA GLU A 105 -13.08 -0.22 8.53
C GLU A 105 -14.38 -0.56 9.25
N THR A 106 -14.46 -0.17 10.53
CA THR A 106 -15.67 -0.33 11.31
C THR A 106 -16.48 0.96 11.31
N VAL A 107 -17.70 0.87 10.79
CA VAL A 107 -18.69 1.95 10.76
C VAL A 107 -19.64 1.81 11.95
N LYS A 108 -19.81 2.89 12.71
CA LYS A 108 -20.80 2.96 13.79
C LYS A 108 -22.11 3.50 13.25
N VAL A 109 -23.16 2.70 13.37
CA VAL A 109 -24.53 3.06 13.03
C VAL A 109 -25.27 3.34 14.35
N LYS A 110 -25.63 4.60 14.60
CA LYS A 110 -26.39 4.98 15.78
C LYS A 110 -27.83 5.28 15.37
N MET A 111 -28.76 4.42 15.73
CA MET A 111 -30.19 4.63 15.52
C MET A 111 -30.75 5.65 16.49
N THR A 112 -31.61 6.49 16.00
CA THR A 112 -32.51 7.36 16.77
C THR A 112 -33.92 7.10 16.29
N SER A 113 -34.83 6.84 17.21
CA SER A 113 -36.22 6.53 16.89
C SER A 113 -37.16 7.24 17.86
N THR A 114 -38.41 7.50 17.42
CA THR A 114 -39.51 7.97 18.28
C THR A 114 -40.65 6.96 18.22
N ASN A 115 -41.33 6.78 19.33
CA ASN A 115 -42.53 5.94 19.50
C ASN A 115 -42.32 4.45 19.06
N LEU A 116 -41.08 3.96 19.07
CA LEU A 116 -40.75 2.60 18.63
C LEU A 116 -41.38 1.51 19.52
N GLY A 117 -41.52 1.80 20.85
CA GLY A 117 -42.06 0.83 21.81
C GLY A 117 -41.25 -0.48 21.80
N GLU A 118 -41.99 -1.58 21.70
CA GLU A 118 -41.39 -2.96 21.61
C GLU A 118 -41.18 -3.46 20.17
N ASN A 119 -41.52 -2.61 19.19
CA ASN A 119 -41.36 -3.00 17.78
C ASN A 119 -39.85 -3.19 17.44
N LYS A 120 -39.58 -4.16 16.58
CA LYS A 120 -38.21 -4.45 16.12
C LYS A 120 -37.93 -3.73 14.83
N VAL A 121 -36.77 -3.09 14.77
CA VAL A 121 -36.22 -2.57 13.52
C VAL A 121 -35.66 -3.70 12.68
N GLU A 122 -36.14 -3.80 11.45
CA GLU A 122 -35.60 -4.68 10.44
C GLU A 122 -34.63 -3.89 9.57
N TRP A 123 -33.47 -4.49 9.32
CA TRP A 123 -32.43 -3.90 8.52
C TRP A 123 -32.30 -4.63 7.19
N SER A 124 -32.13 -3.88 6.12
CA SER A 124 -31.87 -4.41 4.78
C SER A 124 -30.76 -3.63 4.11
N LEU A 125 -30.12 -4.25 3.13
CA LEU A 125 -29.00 -3.69 2.37
C LEU A 125 -29.22 -3.90 0.89
N THR A 126 -28.93 -2.88 0.09
CA THR A 126 -28.70 -3.02 -1.35
C THR A 126 -27.29 -2.57 -1.68
N VAL A 127 -26.68 -3.20 -2.67
CA VAL A 127 -25.37 -2.82 -3.23
C VAL A 127 -25.57 -2.62 -4.73
N ASP A 128 -25.21 -1.43 -5.22
CA ASP A 128 -25.44 -1.00 -6.62
C ASP A 128 -26.88 -1.25 -7.09
N GLY A 129 -27.85 -0.99 -6.17
CA GLY A 129 -29.28 -1.18 -6.40
C GLY A 129 -29.75 -2.65 -6.36
N GLN A 130 -28.91 -3.61 -6.06
CA GLN A 130 -29.29 -5.01 -5.95
C GLN A 130 -29.42 -5.44 -4.48
N PRO A 131 -30.49 -6.15 -4.09
CA PRO A 131 -30.64 -6.63 -2.73
C PRO A 131 -29.55 -7.62 -2.33
N VAL A 132 -28.96 -7.40 -1.15
CA VAL A 132 -27.94 -8.27 -0.58
C VAL A 132 -28.36 -8.68 0.82
N SER A 133 -28.21 -9.96 1.19
CA SER A 133 -28.48 -10.37 2.57
C SER A 133 -27.52 -9.67 3.54
N LEU A 134 -28.02 -9.21 4.69
CA LEU A 134 -27.19 -8.52 5.68
C LEU A 134 -25.94 -9.33 6.05
N SER A 135 -26.07 -10.64 6.24
CA SER A 135 -24.94 -11.51 6.60
C SER A 135 -23.85 -11.62 5.52
N ALA A 136 -24.19 -11.36 4.26
CA ALA A 136 -23.23 -11.31 3.15
C ALA A 136 -22.67 -9.89 2.95
N GLY A 137 -23.48 -8.88 3.14
CA GLY A 137 -23.16 -7.48 2.89
C GLY A 137 -22.42 -6.79 4.01
N ILE A 138 -22.65 -7.20 5.27
CA ILE A 138 -21.98 -6.61 6.44
C ILE A 138 -21.43 -7.67 7.39
N ALA A 139 -20.33 -7.34 8.06
CA ALA A 139 -19.85 -8.07 9.23
C ALA A 139 -20.15 -7.25 10.49
N GLY A 140 -20.82 -7.88 11.45
CA GLY A 140 -21.34 -7.24 12.67
C GLY A 140 -22.85 -7.42 12.81
N THR A 141 -23.44 -6.75 13.78
CA THR A 141 -24.87 -6.84 14.08
C THR A 141 -25.48 -5.46 14.21
N LEU A 142 -26.73 -5.34 13.74
CA LEU A 142 -27.58 -4.16 13.90
C LEU A 142 -28.84 -4.57 14.66
N ASP A 143 -29.24 -3.75 15.62
CA ASP A 143 -30.44 -3.88 16.41
C ASP A 143 -31.23 -2.56 16.44
N ASN A 144 -32.20 -2.43 17.36
CA ASN A 144 -32.99 -1.20 17.53
C ASN A 144 -32.17 0.03 17.91
N ALA A 145 -30.98 -0.13 18.44
CA ALA A 145 -30.05 0.96 18.78
C ALA A 145 -29.02 1.24 17.68
N GLY A 146 -29.02 0.42 16.63
CA GLY A 146 -27.99 0.40 15.59
C GLY A 146 -26.90 -0.64 15.91
N GLY A 147 -25.62 -0.29 15.72
CA GLY A 147 -24.52 -1.20 15.99
C GLY A 147 -23.20 -0.76 15.38
N SER A 148 -22.25 -1.69 15.31
CA SER A 148 -20.97 -1.49 14.67
C SER A 148 -20.79 -2.55 13.59
N VAL A 149 -20.57 -2.13 12.36
CA VAL A 149 -20.53 -3.01 11.19
C VAL A 149 -19.35 -2.68 10.28
N LYS A 150 -18.92 -3.66 9.49
CA LYS A 150 -18.04 -3.46 8.34
C LYS A 150 -18.82 -3.83 7.08
N PHE A 151 -18.73 -3.01 6.05
CA PHE A 151 -19.34 -3.31 4.76
C PHE A 151 -18.41 -4.21 3.96
N ASN A 152 -18.89 -5.39 3.58
CA ASN A 152 -18.07 -6.43 2.93
C ASN A 152 -17.97 -6.27 1.40
N GLN A 153 -18.85 -5.46 0.80
CA GLN A 153 -18.94 -5.29 -0.65
C GLN A 153 -18.65 -3.84 -1.03
N THR A 154 -17.82 -3.67 -2.03
CA THR A 154 -17.50 -2.35 -2.62
C THR A 154 -18.63 -1.88 -3.51
N GLY A 155 -18.71 -0.55 -3.72
CA GLY A 155 -19.76 0.12 -4.50
C GLY A 155 -20.72 0.92 -3.64
N THR A 156 -21.80 1.36 -4.24
CA THR A 156 -22.84 2.16 -3.56
C THR A 156 -23.72 1.27 -2.69
N ASN A 157 -23.55 1.34 -1.39
CA ASN A 157 -24.32 0.57 -0.42
C ASN A 157 -25.44 1.46 0.15
N VAL A 158 -26.70 0.98 0.12
CA VAL A 158 -27.83 1.65 0.76
C VAL A 158 -28.32 0.77 1.91
N LEU A 159 -28.13 1.26 3.13
CA LEU A 159 -28.63 0.62 4.35
C LEU A 159 -29.99 1.19 4.67
N THR A 160 -30.99 0.33 4.84
CA THR A 160 -32.36 0.71 5.17
C THR A 160 -32.76 0.10 6.51
N ALA A 161 -33.32 0.93 7.36
CA ALA A 161 -34.02 0.52 8.59
C ALA A 161 -35.51 0.61 8.34
N SER A 162 -36.28 -0.41 8.70
CA SER A 162 -37.75 -0.43 8.61
C SER A 162 -38.36 -0.95 9.89
N VAL A 163 -39.56 -0.48 10.18
CA VAL A 163 -40.38 -0.97 11.28
C VAL A 163 -41.84 -0.88 10.85
N THR A 164 -42.62 -1.93 11.13
CA THR A 164 -44.08 -1.96 10.92
C THR A 164 -44.76 -1.79 12.27
N ASP A 165 -45.74 -0.90 12.36
CA ASP A 165 -46.53 -0.75 13.59
C ASP A 165 -47.62 -1.82 13.73
N GLY A 166 -48.35 -1.78 14.84
CA GLY A 166 -49.44 -2.72 15.11
C GLY A 166 -50.63 -2.65 14.15
N LEU A 167 -50.72 -1.61 13.33
CA LEU A 167 -51.74 -1.42 12.29
C LEU A 167 -51.27 -1.80 10.89
N GLY A 168 -50.03 -2.27 10.76
CA GLY A 168 -49.43 -2.67 9.47
C GLY A 168 -48.89 -1.50 8.65
N ARG A 169 -48.69 -0.31 9.24
CA ARG A 169 -48.06 0.83 8.57
C ARG A 169 -46.55 0.71 8.71
N ASP A 170 -45.84 0.83 7.57
CA ASP A 170 -44.37 0.80 7.51
C ASP A 170 -43.76 2.19 7.63
N PHE A 171 -42.74 2.29 8.46
CA PHE A 171 -41.86 3.45 8.60
C PHE A 171 -40.45 3.05 8.22
N THR A 172 -39.86 3.78 7.29
CA THR A 172 -38.52 3.46 6.74
C THR A 172 -37.62 4.66 6.77
N TYR A 173 -36.31 4.37 6.90
CA TYR A 173 -35.27 5.36 6.76
C TYR A 173 -34.03 4.72 6.11
N GLU A 174 -33.43 5.42 5.17
CA GLU A 174 -32.28 4.92 4.43
C GLU A 174 -31.12 5.91 4.41
N GLN A 175 -29.91 5.38 4.30
CA GLN A 175 -28.67 6.13 4.12
C GLN A 175 -27.77 5.39 3.15
N THR A 176 -27.10 6.18 2.33
CA THR A 176 -26.13 5.68 1.34
C THR A 176 -24.71 5.84 1.89
N ILE A 177 -23.85 4.85 1.60
CA ILE A 177 -22.41 4.90 1.85
C ILE A 177 -21.69 4.33 0.64
N GLU A 178 -20.65 5.03 0.18
CA GLU A 178 -19.77 4.51 -0.87
C GLU A 178 -18.65 3.68 -0.25
N VAL A 179 -18.50 2.42 -0.67
CA VAL A 179 -17.49 1.51 -0.13
C VAL A 179 -16.39 1.28 -1.16
N TYR A 180 -15.20 1.80 -0.88
CA TYR A 180 -14.03 1.70 -1.74
C TYR A 180 -13.21 0.42 -1.44
N PRO A 181 -12.56 -0.18 -2.44
CA PRO A 181 -11.75 -1.39 -2.22
C PRO A 181 -10.51 -1.09 -1.36
N VAL A 182 -10.07 -2.09 -0.61
CA VAL A 182 -8.73 -2.10 0.00
C VAL A 182 -7.74 -2.52 -1.07
N LEU A 183 -6.79 -1.64 -1.40
CA LEU A 183 -5.84 -1.88 -2.48
C LEU A 183 -4.62 -2.68 -2.00
N SER A 184 -4.11 -3.54 -2.86
CA SER A 184 -2.94 -4.37 -2.61
C SER A 184 -1.81 -4.03 -3.58
N LEU A 185 -0.61 -3.80 -3.03
CA LEU A 185 0.59 -3.51 -3.80
C LEU A 185 1.71 -4.46 -3.39
N THR A 186 2.43 -5.00 -4.37
CA THR A 186 3.62 -5.82 -4.15
C THR A 186 4.78 -5.24 -4.95
N LEU A 187 5.84 -4.84 -4.23
CA LEU A 187 7.05 -4.25 -4.78
C LEU A 187 8.19 -5.25 -4.72
N THR A 188 8.94 -5.36 -5.81
CA THR A 188 10.19 -6.13 -5.90
C THR A 188 11.25 -5.32 -6.62
N ALA A 189 12.51 -5.51 -6.23
CA ALA A 189 13.66 -4.91 -6.91
C ALA A 189 14.85 -5.87 -6.84
N ASP A 190 15.89 -5.62 -7.66
CA ASP A 190 17.17 -6.30 -7.53
C ASP A 190 17.73 -6.04 -6.11
N ALA A 191 18.21 -7.08 -5.44
CA ALA A 191 18.69 -6.96 -4.05
C ALA A 191 19.99 -6.16 -3.94
N ALA A 192 20.82 -6.21 -4.98
CA ALA A 192 22.10 -5.53 -5.04
C ALA A 192 22.52 -5.26 -6.50
N THR A 193 23.35 -4.23 -6.70
CA THR A 193 23.91 -3.84 -8.00
C THR A 193 25.18 -2.98 -7.80
N HIS A 194 25.82 -2.58 -8.88
CA HIS A 194 26.92 -1.60 -8.86
C HIS A 194 26.44 -0.20 -9.27
N THR A 195 27.23 0.82 -8.93
CA THR A 195 26.94 2.23 -9.25
C THR A 195 26.83 2.52 -10.75
N ASP A 196 27.39 1.68 -11.62
CA ASP A 196 27.36 1.78 -13.08
C ASP A 196 26.27 0.92 -13.74
N GLU A 197 25.47 0.20 -12.96
CA GLU A 197 24.40 -0.69 -13.43
C GLU A 197 23.02 -0.17 -13.06
N GLN A 198 22.01 -0.71 -13.76
CA GLN A 198 20.61 -0.38 -13.50
C GLN A 198 19.96 -1.35 -12.52
N ILE A 199 19.15 -0.81 -11.63
CA ILE A 199 18.27 -1.54 -10.72
C ILE A 199 16.93 -1.75 -11.44
N ARG A 200 16.47 -2.99 -11.51
CA ARG A 200 15.12 -3.30 -11.97
C ARG A 200 14.16 -3.22 -10.79
N VAL A 201 13.07 -2.50 -10.99
CA VAL A 201 12.01 -2.31 -10.00
C VAL A 201 10.71 -2.75 -10.64
N ASN A 202 9.98 -3.66 -10.00
CA ASN A 202 8.68 -4.14 -10.47
C ASN A 202 7.62 -3.92 -9.40
N LEU A 203 6.48 -3.37 -9.80
CA LEU A 203 5.31 -3.19 -8.95
C LEU A 203 4.12 -3.95 -9.54
N SER A 204 3.54 -4.84 -8.76
CA SER A 204 2.23 -5.44 -9.02
C SER A 204 1.18 -4.73 -8.18
N LYS A 205 0.08 -4.33 -8.78
CA LYS A 205 -1.03 -3.63 -8.13
C LYS A 205 -2.36 -4.06 -8.74
N ASP A 206 -3.44 -3.96 -7.95
CA ASP A 206 -4.81 -4.29 -8.35
C ASP A 206 -5.65 -3.05 -8.71
N THR A 207 -4.99 -1.96 -9.08
CA THR A 207 -5.62 -0.68 -9.39
C THR A 207 -4.92 0.02 -10.55
N ASP A 208 -5.65 0.88 -11.27
CA ASP A 208 -5.10 1.77 -12.31
C ASP A 208 -4.69 3.15 -11.76
N LEU A 209 -4.80 3.37 -10.45
CA LEU A 209 -4.37 4.64 -9.84
C LEU A 209 -2.88 4.90 -10.04
N PRO A 210 -2.49 6.19 -10.18
CA PRO A 210 -1.10 6.59 -10.36
C PRO A 210 -0.26 6.27 -9.12
N VAL A 211 0.98 5.85 -9.36
CA VAL A 211 1.92 5.47 -8.31
C VAL A 211 2.80 6.65 -7.91
N THR A 212 2.93 6.85 -6.62
CA THR A 212 3.93 7.74 -6.03
C THR A 212 5.14 6.92 -5.59
N TRP A 213 6.29 7.20 -6.18
CA TRP A 213 7.56 6.58 -5.86
C TRP A 213 8.35 7.42 -4.87
N LYS A 214 9.04 6.76 -3.94
CA LYS A 214 9.99 7.39 -3.03
C LYS A 214 11.25 6.52 -2.93
N ILE A 215 12.43 7.14 -3.14
CA ILE A 215 13.73 6.50 -2.99
C ILE A 215 14.52 7.31 -1.97
N THR A 216 15.03 6.64 -0.95
CA THR A 216 15.78 7.29 0.13
C THR A 216 16.97 6.43 0.56
N PRO A 217 18.07 7.03 1.07
CA PRO A 217 19.08 6.25 1.75
C PRO A 217 18.46 5.55 2.97
N SER A 218 18.79 4.29 3.19
CA SER A 218 18.21 3.51 4.29
C SER A 218 18.58 4.06 5.68
N ASN A 219 19.70 4.78 5.78
CA ASN A 219 20.16 5.43 7.03
C ASN A 219 19.61 6.86 7.22
N ASP A 220 19.03 7.47 6.19
CA ASP A 220 18.41 8.80 6.25
C ASP A 220 17.17 8.89 5.36
N PRO A 221 15.99 8.48 5.86
CA PRO A 221 14.73 8.51 5.10
C PRO A 221 14.26 9.91 4.68
N SER A 222 14.91 10.98 5.16
CA SER A 222 14.60 12.37 4.82
C SER A 222 15.44 12.91 3.67
N ALA A 223 16.57 12.29 3.36
CA ALA A 223 17.45 12.72 2.29
C ALA A 223 16.89 12.36 0.91
N ALA A 224 17.09 13.26 -0.06
CA ALA A 224 16.81 12.99 -1.46
C ALA A 224 17.96 12.18 -2.08
N VAL A 225 17.62 11.25 -2.97
CA VAL A 225 18.57 10.47 -3.76
C VAL A 225 18.54 10.94 -5.19
N GLU A 226 19.69 11.23 -5.74
CA GLU A 226 19.84 11.47 -7.18
C GLU A 226 19.96 10.12 -7.91
N TYR A 227 19.10 9.91 -8.88
CA TYR A 227 19.11 8.74 -9.75
C TYR A 227 18.75 9.12 -11.19
N THR A 228 19.13 8.28 -12.13
CA THR A 228 18.72 8.37 -13.52
C THR A 228 17.76 7.22 -13.87
N GLY A 229 17.05 7.33 -14.98
CA GLY A 229 16.04 6.34 -15.37
C GLY A 229 14.63 6.79 -15.06
N ASN A 230 13.65 5.88 -15.15
CA ASN A 230 12.25 6.21 -14.99
C ASN A 230 11.50 5.05 -14.31
N LEU A 231 10.66 5.41 -13.33
CA LEU A 231 9.68 4.52 -12.70
C LEU A 231 8.27 4.94 -13.16
N MET A 232 7.60 4.01 -13.80
CA MET A 232 6.20 4.10 -14.24
C MET A 232 5.30 3.38 -13.25
N ASP A 233 4.00 3.32 -13.53
CA ASP A 233 3.00 2.71 -12.64
C ASP A 233 3.21 1.21 -12.34
N ASN A 234 3.98 0.50 -13.17
CA ASN A 234 4.30 -0.93 -12.94
C ASN A 234 5.78 -1.15 -12.57
N GLY A 235 6.55 -0.08 -12.31
CA GLY A 235 7.98 -0.14 -12.09
C GLY A 235 8.79 0.38 -13.27
N GLY A 236 10.03 -0.07 -13.39
CA GLY A 236 10.96 0.39 -14.43
C GLY A 236 12.40 0.08 -14.11
N THR A 237 13.32 0.90 -14.61
CA THR A 237 14.74 0.80 -14.31
C THR A 237 15.28 2.15 -13.86
N ILE A 238 16.10 2.12 -12.81
CA ILE A 238 16.81 3.30 -12.31
C ILE A 238 18.28 2.97 -12.10
N GLN A 239 19.14 3.97 -12.10
CA GLN A 239 20.55 3.86 -11.74
C GLN A 239 20.87 4.86 -10.65
N ILE A 240 21.49 4.39 -9.56
CA ILE A 240 21.98 5.19 -8.45
C ILE A 240 23.51 5.17 -8.51
N THR A 241 24.12 6.33 -8.70
CA THR A 241 25.57 6.45 -8.93
C THR A 241 26.41 6.55 -7.64
N SER A 242 25.76 6.62 -6.49
CA SER A 242 26.43 6.66 -5.18
C SER A 242 26.29 5.31 -4.49
N ALA A 243 27.38 4.79 -3.95
CA ALA A 243 27.35 3.55 -3.18
C ALA A 243 26.61 3.72 -1.85
N GLY A 244 25.86 2.70 -1.44
CA GLY A 244 25.07 2.73 -0.21
C GLY A 244 23.91 1.75 -0.23
N ALA A 245 23.11 1.74 0.83
CA ALA A 245 21.84 1.04 0.90
C ALA A 245 20.68 2.03 0.69
N TYR A 246 19.72 1.67 -0.15
CA TYR A 246 18.61 2.53 -0.52
C TYR A 246 17.29 1.79 -0.38
N ASP A 247 16.30 2.47 0.21
CA ASP A 247 14.94 1.97 0.30
C ASP A 247 14.10 2.56 -0.83
N ILE A 248 13.48 1.67 -1.60
CA ILE A 248 12.53 2.00 -2.66
C ILE A 248 11.13 1.72 -2.13
N ALA A 249 10.25 2.71 -2.17
CA ALA A 249 8.87 2.62 -1.73
C ALA A 249 7.91 3.06 -2.84
N ALA A 250 6.77 2.40 -2.91
CA ALA A 250 5.68 2.71 -3.83
C ALA A 250 4.36 2.83 -3.07
N SER A 251 3.57 3.83 -3.41
CA SER A 251 2.24 4.03 -2.83
C SER A 251 1.24 4.54 -3.87
N VAL A 252 -0.02 4.28 -3.63
CA VAL A 252 -1.16 4.87 -4.34
C VAL A 252 -2.09 5.54 -3.34
N THR A 253 -2.78 6.59 -3.77
CA THR A 253 -3.79 7.27 -2.95
C THR A 253 -5.12 7.14 -3.66
N ASP A 254 -6.15 6.64 -2.97
CA ASP A 254 -7.48 6.49 -3.54
C ASP A 254 -8.28 7.81 -3.51
N ALA A 255 -9.53 7.75 -3.99
CA ALA A 255 -10.42 8.90 -4.05
C ALA A 255 -10.84 9.44 -2.67
N THR A 256 -10.70 8.65 -1.60
CA THR A 256 -10.99 9.07 -0.22
C THR A 256 -9.79 9.77 0.43
N GLY A 257 -8.61 9.74 -0.21
CA GLY A 257 -7.35 10.22 0.33
C GLY A 257 -6.58 9.18 1.17
N ARG A 258 -7.06 7.93 1.23
CA ARG A 258 -6.35 6.84 1.90
C ARG A 258 -5.14 6.40 1.07
N VAL A 259 -3.99 6.30 1.75
CA VAL A 259 -2.74 5.86 1.14
C VAL A 259 -2.54 4.37 1.37
N PHE A 260 -2.32 3.63 0.29
CA PHE A 260 -1.92 2.23 0.31
C PHE A 260 -0.48 2.13 -0.16
N ALA A 261 0.37 1.47 0.61
CA ALA A 261 1.80 1.36 0.31
C ALA A 261 2.23 -0.11 0.27
N ALA A 262 3.09 -0.43 -0.69
CA ALA A 262 3.83 -1.68 -0.65
C ALA A 262 4.90 -1.63 0.47
N PRO A 263 5.26 -2.76 1.09
CA PRO A 263 6.47 -2.82 1.89
C PRO A 263 7.67 -2.33 1.09
N ALA A 264 8.47 -1.44 1.69
CA ALA A 264 9.68 -0.93 1.04
C ALA A 264 10.69 -2.06 0.79
N VAL A 265 11.45 -1.96 -0.31
CA VAL A 265 12.51 -2.91 -0.66
C VAL A 265 13.85 -2.20 -0.54
N THR A 266 14.80 -2.83 0.15
CA THR A 266 16.16 -2.29 0.27
C THR A 266 17.04 -2.86 -0.83
N VAL A 267 17.79 -2.00 -1.51
CA VAL A 267 18.76 -2.32 -2.55
C VAL A 267 20.14 -1.86 -2.09
N ALA A 268 21.12 -2.77 -2.15
CA ALA A 268 22.52 -2.43 -1.88
C ALA A 268 23.21 -2.01 -3.19
N VAL A 269 23.78 -0.82 -3.23
CA VAL A 269 24.54 -0.30 -4.38
C VAL A 269 26.02 -0.28 -4.01
N TYR A 270 26.81 -1.09 -4.70
CA TYR A 270 28.24 -1.22 -4.49
C TYR A 270 29.03 -0.30 -5.43
N PRO A 271 30.15 0.27 -5.00
CA PRO A 271 31.04 0.99 -5.91
C PRO A 271 31.66 0.02 -6.93
N VAL A 272 32.01 0.51 -8.10
CA VAL A 272 32.82 -0.25 -9.05
C VAL A 272 34.25 -0.27 -8.52
N ALA A 273 34.82 -1.46 -8.34
CA ALA A 273 36.20 -1.60 -7.85
C ALA A 273 37.23 -1.19 -8.89
N GLY A 274 38.31 -0.59 -8.44
CA GLY A 274 39.51 -0.34 -9.24
C GLY A 274 40.58 -1.36 -8.92
N LEU A 275 41.21 -1.95 -9.95
CA LEU A 275 42.34 -2.86 -9.83
C LEU A 275 43.41 -2.47 -10.85
N ASP A 276 44.56 -2.03 -10.36
CA ASP A 276 45.74 -1.74 -11.15
C ASP A 276 46.99 -2.02 -10.33
N PHE A 277 48.17 -2.08 -10.96
CA PHE A 277 49.43 -2.22 -10.27
C PHE A 277 50.55 -1.58 -11.07
N THR A 278 51.67 -1.26 -10.40
CA THR A 278 52.90 -0.83 -11.06
C THR A 278 53.87 -1.96 -11.18
N LEU A 279 54.47 -2.09 -12.36
CA LEU A 279 55.55 -3.03 -12.68
C LEU A 279 56.57 -2.29 -13.54
N PRO A 280 57.89 -2.37 -13.21
CA PRO A 280 58.95 -1.83 -14.08
C PRO A 280 58.90 -2.42 -15.47
N ALA A 281 59.16 -1.63 -16.51
CA ALA A 281 59.15 -2.10 -17.89
C ALA A 281 60.29 -3.12 -18.18
N ALA A 282 61.37 -3.12 -17.39
CA ALA A 282 62.49 -4.02 -17.51
C ALA A 282 63.17 -4.32 -16.16
N ALA A 283 63.80 -5.50 -16.04
CA ALA A 283 64.58 -5.91 -14.89
C ALA A 283 65.66 -6.93 -15.30
N TRP A 284 66.45 -7.38 -14.34
CA TRP A 284 67.52 -8.34 -14.52
C TRP A 284 67.15 -9.66 -13.86
N THR A 285 67.71 -10.79 -14.35
CA THR A 285 67.43 -12.14 -13.82
C THR A 285 67.82 -12.35 -12.35
N ASP A 286 68.65 -11.51 -11.77
CA ASP A 286 69.06 -11.55 -10.35
C ASP A 286 68.31 -10.53 -9.46
N SER A 287 67.48 -9.67 -10.06
CA SER A 287 66.83 -8.61 -9.33
C SER A 287 65.47 -9.04 -8.72
N SER A 288 65.19 -8.48 -7.55
CA SER A 288 63.90 -8.57 -6.92
C SER A 288 63.06 -7.35 -7.35
N THR A 289 62.06 -7.59 -8.20
CA THR A 289 61.27 -6.55 -8.84
C THR A 289 60.04 -6.19 -7.95
N PRO A 290 59.89 -4.94 -7.57
CA PRO A 290 58.71 -4.50 -6.79
C PRO A 290 57.47 -4.51 -7.68
N VAL A 291 56.33 -4.84 -7.06
CA VAL A 291 54.97 -4.79 -7.62
C VAL A 291 54.11 -4.07 -6.61
N ASP A 292 53.70 -2.87 -6.91
CA ASP A 292 52.85 -2.09 -6.02
C ASP A 292 51.39 -2.16 -6.54
N LEU A 293 50.54 -2.83 -5.78
CA LEU A 293 49.10 -2.96 -6.11
C LEU A 293 48.38 -1.67 -5.78
N LEU A 294 47.56 -1.21 -6.72
CA LEU A 294 46.67 -0.04 -6.61
C LEU A 294 45.24 -0.52 -6.67
N THR A 295 44.54 -0.43 -5.57
CA THR A 295 43.13 -0.87 -5.49
C THR A 295 42.27 0.22 -4.91
N SER A 296 41.00 0.26 -5.38
CA SER A 296 39.92 0.97 -4.72
C SER A 296 38.72 0.07 -4.65
N ASP A 297 37.96 0.19 -3.55
CA ASP A 297 36.62 -0.42 -3.38
C ASP A 297 36.51 -1.96 -3.56
N LEU A 298 37.64 -2.70 -3.50
CA LEU A 298 37.65 -4.17 -3.52
C LEU A 298 37.08 -4.81 -2.24
N GLN A 299 36.84 -4.00 -1.19
CA GLN A 299 36.17 -4.41 0.07
C GLN A 299 36.79 -5.62 0.76
N GLY A 300 38.15 -5.78 0.65
CA GLY A 300 38.87 -6.85 1.30
C GLY A 300 38.85 -8.19 0.56
N GLN A 301 38.39 -8.21 -0.69
CA GLN A 301 38.49 -9.40 -1.56
C GLN A 301 39.94 -9.75 -1.87
N ASP A 302 40.21 -11.03 -2.03
CA ASP A 302 41.53 -11.53 -2.33
C ASP A 302 41.92 -11.27 -3.79
N VAL A 303 43.18 -10.84 -4.00
CA VAL A 303 43.77 -10.67 -5.32
C VAL A 303 44.55 -11.91 -5.69
N THR A 304 44.24 -12.48 -6.84
CA THR A 304 44.92 -13.63 -7.42
C THR A 304 45.89 -13.15 -8.48
N TRP A 305 47.12 -13.67 -8.43
CA TRP A 305 48.17 -13.33 -9.37
C TRP A 305 48.45 -14.50 -10.32
N THR A 306 48.58 -14.19 -11.60
CA THR A 306 49.00 -15.15 -12.63
C THR A 306 50.14 -14.59 -13.47
N LEU A 307 51.02 -15.49 -13.96
CA LEU A 307 52.18 -15.12 -14.76
C LEU A 307 52.22 -15.92 -16.05
N THR A 308 52.55 -15.25 -17.14
CA THR A 308 52.93 -15.93 -18.40
C THR A 308 54.29 -15.47 -18.83
N LYS A 309 55.06 -16.35 -19.53
CA LYS A 309 56.32 -16.02 -20.22
C LYS A 309 56.16 -16.34 -21.69
N ASP A 310 56.37 -15.34 -22.55
CA ASP A 310 56.25 -15.45 -24.00
C ASP A 310 54.86 -16.09 -24.42
N GLY A 311 53.81 -15.82 -23.63
CA GLY A 311 52.42 -16.30 -23.81
C GLY A 311 52.14 -17.67 -23.18
N ALA A 312 53.11 -18.38 -22.63
CA ALA A 312 52.92 -19.65 -21.93
C ALA A 312 52.79 -19.44 -20.41
N ALA A 313 51.78 -20.13 -19.77
CA ALA A 313 51.57 -20.02 -18.32
C ALA A 313 52.81 -20.50 -17.53
N VAL A 314 53.19 -19.75 -16.53
CA VAL A 314 54.28 -20.02 -15.63
C VAL A 314 53.76 -20.06 -14.19
N SER A 315 54.16 -21.09 -13.45
CA SER A 315 53.81 -21.21 -12.06
C SER A 315 54.51 -20.16 -11.20
N LEU A 316 53.77 -19.38 -10.45
CA LEU A 316 54.31 -18.46 -9.45
C LEU A 316 54.74 -19.17 -8.16
N THR A 317 55.28 -20.37 -8.24
CA THR A 317 55.78 -21.17 -7.08
C THR A 317 57.30 -21.23 -7.02
N GLY A 318 57.85 -21.41 -5.83
CA GLY A 318 59.31 -21.58 -5.62
C GLY A 318 60.07 -20.24 -5.64
N SER A 319 61.24 -20.24 -6.28
CA SER A 319 62.13 -19.06 -6.28
C SER A 319 61.64 -17.84 -7.07
N MET A 320 60.56 -17.99 -7.84
CA MET A 320 59.94 -16.89 -8.60
C MET A 320 58.95 -16.07 -7.78
N LEU A 321 58.43 -16.66 -6.73
CA LEU A 321 57.50 -15.95 -5.84
C LEU A 321 58.29 -15.07 -4.91
N GLY A 322 58.21 -13.78 -5.12
CA GLY A 322 58.25 -12.90 -3.99
C GLY A 322 56.91 -12.99 -3.24
N ASP A 323 56.70 -12.16 -2.29
CA ASP A 323 55.54 -12.11 -1.43
C ASP A 323 54.36 -11.38 -2.11
N LEU A 324 53.94 -11.85 -3.32
CA LEU A 324 52.77 -11.26 -3.98
C LEU A 324 51.49 -11.62 -3.22
N GLY A 325 50.81 -10.63 -2.74
CA GLY A 325 49.53 -10.74 -1.99
C GLY A 325 48.61 -9.58 -2.32
N ASN A 326 47.63 -9.35 -1.42
CA ASN A 326 46.60 -8.31 -1.60
C ASN A 326 47.15 -6.86 -1.55
N LEU A 327 48.40 -6.65 -1.26
CA LEU A 327 49.06 -5.34 -1.27
C LEU A 327 50.15 -5.25 -2.35
N GLY A 328 50.26 -6.23 -3.25
CA GLY A 328 51.42 -6.38 -4.15
C GLY A 328 52.52 -7.12 -3.45
N GLY A 329 53.80 -6.71 -3.69
CA GLY A 329 54.97 -7.36 -3.11
C GLY A 329 56.18 -7.31 -4.03
N LYS A 330 56.95 -8.42 -4.10
CA LYS A 330 58.12 -8.52 -4.97
C LYS A 330 58.10 -9.84 -5.74
N VAL A 331 58.59 -9.81 -6.97
CA VAL A 331 58.70 -10.98 -7.82
C VAL A 331 60.12 -11.10 -8.39
N ARG A 332 60.64 -12.31 -8.57
CA ARG A 332 61.92 -12.61 -9.25
C ARG A 332 61.65 -13.38 -10.51
N PHE A 333 62.38 -13.01 -11.57
CA PHE A 333 62.31 -13.67 -12.87
C PHE A 333 63.67 -14.39 -13.14
N PRO A 334 63.74 -15.74 -13.04
CA PRO A 334 65.00 -16.46 -13.13
C PRO A 334 65.53 -16.59 -14.55
N GLU A 335 64.69 -16.37 -15.55
CA GLU A 335 65.04 -16.55 -16.96
C GLU A 335 64.83 -15.29 -17.78
N VAL A 336 65.57 -15.10 -18.81
CA VAL A 336 65.36 -14.01 -19.79
C VAL A 336 64.08 -14.26 -20.57
N GLY A 337 63.42 -13.19 -20.96
CA GLY A 337 62.15 -13.27 -21.74
C GLY A 337 61.22 -12.12 -21.47
N THR A 338 60.05 -12.17 -22.09
CA THR A 338 58.96 -11.22 -21.83
C THR A 338 57.90 -11.90 -20.95
N TYR A 339 57.70 -11.34 -19.79
CA TYR A 339 56.68 -11.83 -18.86
C TYR A 339 55.50 -10.89 -18.81
N THR A 340 54.28 -11.47 -18.69
CA THR A 340 53.05 -10.73 -18.39
C THR A 340 52.57 -11.20 -17.04
N LEU A 341 52.49 -10.25 -16.09
CA LEU A 341 51.90 -10.43 -14.77
C LEU A 341 50.47 -9.94 -14.83
N THR A 342 49.53 -10.72 -14.31
CA THR A 342 48.10 -10.35 -14.24
C THR A 342 47.63 -10.46 -12.80
N ALA A 343 46.99 -9.39 -12.31
CA ALA A 343 46.23 -9.38 -11.09
C ALA A 343 44.75 -9.55 -11.44
N SER A 344 44.04 -10.36 -10.68
CA SER A 344 42.56 -10.52 -10.80
C SER A 344 41.91 -10.63 -9.44
N ALA A 345 40.70 -10.09 -9.33
CA ALA A 345 39.85 -10.15 -8.14
C ALA A 345 38.41 -10.31 -8.57
N VAL A 346 37.57 -10.87 -7.68
CA VAL A 346 36.13 -11.00 -7.86
C VAL A 346 35.48 -10.33 -6.66
N ASP A 347 34.51 -9.47 -6.91
CA ASP A 347 33.80 -8.80 -5.81
C ASP A 347 32.66 -9.64 -5.22
N ALA A 348 31.89 -9.05 -4.28
CA ALA A 348 30.81 -9.72 -3.59
C ALA A 348 29.58 -10.02 -4.48
N LEU A 349 29.52 -9.43 -5.69
CA LEU A 349 28.47 -9.66 -6.68
C LEU A 349 28.95 -10.48 -7.88
N ASP A 350 30.05 -11.22 -7.72
CA ASP A 350 30.68 -12.07 -8.76
C ASP A 350 31.18 -11.30 -9.99
N ARG A 351 31.41 -9.97 -9.88
CA ARG A 351 32.00 -9.19 -10.96
C ARG A 351 33.50 -9.34 -10.94
N GLU A 352 34.07 -9.72 -12.10
CA GLU A 352 35.49 -9.93 -12.26
C GLU A 352 36.20 -8.62 -12.67
N TYR A 353 37.34 -8.38 -12.02
CA TYR A 353 38.29 -7.31 -12.34
C TYR A 353 39.64 -7.89 -12.66
N SER A 354 40.32 -7.36 -13.66
CA SER A 354 41.67 -7.80 -14.00
C SER A 354 42.49 -6.68 -14.60
N CYS A 355 43.78 -6.70 -14.27
CA CYS A 355 44.80 -5.82 -14.85
C CYS A 355 46.05 -6.63 -15.21
N SER A 356 46.71 -6.31 -16.32
CA SER A 356 47.91 -7.01 -16.79
C SER A 356 48.97 -6.02 -17.18
N GLN A 357 50.23 -6.30 -16.79
CA GLN A 357 51.41 -5.54 -17.20
C GLN A 357 52.53 -6.47 -17.67
N THR A 358 53.36 -5.96 -18.60
CA THR A 358 54.49 -6.69 -19.19
C THR A 358 55.83 -6.16 -18.71
N ILE A 359 56.76 -7.08 -18.47
CA ILE A 359 58.13 -6.77 -18.12
C ILE A 359 59.09 -7.55 -18.97
N LYS A 360 60.18 -6.93 -19.44
CA LYS A 360 61.26 -7.57 -20.17
C LYS A 360 62.44 -7.87 -19.25
N ILE A 361 62.85 -9.12 -19.19
CA ILE A 361 63.94 -9.57 -18.33
C ILE A 361 65.20 -9.79 -19.16
N TYR A 362 66.26 -9.15 -18.72
CA TYR A 362 67.60 -9.24 -19.34
C TYR A 362 68.53 -10.05 -18.48
N PRO A 363 69.53 -10.72 -19.10
CA PRO A 363 70.55 -11.44 -18.38
C PRO A 363 71.49 -10.48 -17.64
N VAL A 364 72.03 -10.92 -16.52
CA VAL A 364 73.11 -10.20 -15.84
C VAL A 364 74.37 -10.37 -16.67
N VAL A 365 75.07 -9.26 -16.93
CA VAL A 365 76.36 -9.28 -17.62
C VAL A 365 77.49 -9.55 -16.61
N GLY A 366 78.24 -10.61 -16.82
CA GLY A 366 79.42 -10.93 -16.02
C GLY A 366 80.71 -10.53 -16.78
N LEU A 367 81.62 -9.88 -16.07
CA LEU A 367 82.99 -9.61 -16.56
C LEU A 367 83.95 -10.05 -15.50
N SER A 368 84.93 -10.84 -15.92
CA SER A 368 86.07 -11.15 -15.07
C SER A 368 87.41 -11.04 -15.85
N VAL A 369 88.36 -10.41 -15.20
CA VAL A 369 89.68 -10.18 -15.76
C VAL A 369 90.71 -11.02 -14.99
N SER A 370 91.52 -11.75 -15.71
CA SER A 370 92.66 -12.45 -15.12
C SER A 370 93.99 -12.02 -15.78
N ALA A 371 94.98 -11.79 -14.96
CA ALA A 371 96.37 -11.52 -15.36
C ALA A 371 97.30 -12.24 -14.40
N ASN A 372 98.57 -12.41 -14.77
CA ASN A 372 99.58 -12.96 -13.86
C ASN A 372 99.81 -12.03 -12.67
N ASP A 373 100.05 -12.64 -11.49
CA ASP A 373 100.28 -11.87 -10.25
C ASP A 373 101.64 -11.15 -10.24
N MET A 374 102.59 -11.60 -11.06
CA MET A 374 103.92 -10.99 -11.20
C MET A 374 104.32 -10.97 -12.66
N SER A 375 104.97 -9.90 -13.09
CA SER A 375 105.50 -9.69 -14.40
C SER A 375 106.84 -8.92 -14.37
N HIS A 376 107.72 -9.14 -15.37
CA HIS A 376 108.88 -8.29 -15.58
C HIS A 376 108.54 -7.09 -16.48
N THR A 377 109.21 -6.01 -16.25
CA THR A 377 108.93 -4.76 -16.98
C THR A 377 109.26 -4.81 -18.49
N ASP A 378 109.97 -5.85 -18.93
CA ASP A 378 110.37 -6.09 -20.33
C ASP A 378 109.57 -7.19 -21.04
N THR A 379 108.54 -7.76 -20.35
CA THR A 379 107.67 -8.79 -20.91
C THR A 379 106.23 -8.30 -21.04
N ALA A 380 105.68 -8.63 -22.22
CA ALA A 380 104.22 -8.40 -22.41
C ALA A 380 103.43 -9.46 -21.67
N GLU A 381 102.46 -9.03 -20.91
CA GLU A 381 101.60 -9.95 -20.17
C GLU A 381 100.24 -10.11 -20.87
N ASP A 382 99.71 -11.31 -20.82
CA ASP A 382 98.39 -11.62 -21.32
C ASP A 382 97.36 -11.30 -20.25
N VAL A 383 96.49 -10.36 -20.57
CA VAL A 383 95.31 -10.07 -19.79
C VAL A 383 94.12 -10.71 -20.48
N ARG A 384 93.46 -11.64 -19.79
CA ARG A 384 92.33 -12.36 -20.33
C ARG A 384 91.03 -11.81 -19.74
N LEU A 385 90.13 -11.45 -20.63
CA LEU A 385 88.74 -11.09 -20.24
C LEU A 385 87.84 -12.30 -20.48
N THR A 386 87.12 -12.71 -19.50
CA THR A 386 85.98 -13.63 -19.59
C THR A 386 84.69 -12.87 -19.42
N THR A 387 83.78 -13.05 -20.33
CA THR A 387 82.49 -12.35 -20.32
C THR A 387 81.40 -13.36 -20.33
N GLU A 388 80.31 -13.03 -19.58
CA GLU A 388 79.07 -13.75 -19.63
C GLU A 388 77.97 -12.79 -20.07
N ASN A 389 77.07 -13.19 -20.98
CA ASN A 389 75.91 -12.45 -21.48
C ASN A 389 76.22 -11.03 -22.03
N LEU A 390 77.47 -10.81 -22.51
CA LEU A 390 77.88 -9.49 -23.01
C LEU A 390 77.14 -9.08 -24.30
N GLY A 391 76.69 -10.05 -25.11
CA GLY A 391 76.00 -9.81 -26.37
C GLY A 391 76.85 -8.94 -27.33
N SER A 392 76.27 -7.92 -27.89
CA SER A 392 76.93 -6.91 -28.75
C SER A 392 77.50 -5.71 -28.00
N ASN A 393 77.52 -5.73 -26.68
CA ASN A 393 78.05 -4.61 -25.90
C ASN A 393 79.58 -4.59 -25.98
N GLU A 394 80.16 -3.42 -26.05
CA GLU A 394 81.60 -3.19 -26.06
C GLU A 394 82.20 -3.12 -24.67
N VAL A 395 83.40 -3.68 -24.48
CA VAL A 395 84.14 -3.56 -23.22
C VAL A 395 85.08 -2.37 -23.33
N VAL A 396 85.03 -1.45 -22.43
CA VAL A 396 85.92 -0.31 -22.30
C VAL A 396 86.95 -0.65 -21.23
N TRP A 397 88.26 -0.61 -21.62
CA TRP A 397 89.42 -0.79 -20.72
C TRP A 397 89.88 0.59 -20.21
N THR A 398 90.07 0.76 -18.96
CA THR A 398 90.49 2.03 -18.32
C THR A 398 91.73 1.77 -17.47
#